data_6ede4b5adaba18b704b3912f071a2b8c
#
_entry.id   6ede4b5adaba18b704b3912f071a2b8c
#
_cell.length_a   1.000
_cell.length_b   1.000
_cell.length_c   1.000
_cell.angle_alpha   90.00
_cell.angle_beta   90.00
_cell.angle_gamma   90.00
#
_symmetry.space_group_name_H-M   'P 1'
#
loop_
_entity.id
_entity.type
_entity.pdbx_description
1 polymer ?
#
loop_
_entity_poly.entity_id
_entity_poly.type
_entity_poly.pdbx_seq_one_letter_code
_entity_poly.pdbx_strand_id
1 'polypeptide(L)'
;MPMLLSFSGLPGVGKSTIARQLAMETGALWLWADEIEVAMRASHMEIGDLVDGGYAAAQAVAKRALMQGYDVIGDCVNPLRITRDGWAHVARNAEAEFHQISLVCSDATEHKKRVESRVVSLDGWQAPTWIEVNQRNFEPFENENEVILDTCKLSVDEAVSILSKQFGRV
;
A
#
# COMPACT_ATOMS: atom_id res chain seq x y z
N MET A 1 1.62 -21.44 4.24
CA MET A 1 1.72 -20.34 5.23
C MET A 1 1.15 -19.09 4.57
N PRO A 2 0.29 -18.32 5.21
CA PRO A 2 -0.25 -17.10 4.62
C PRO A 2 0.86 -16.06 4.40
N MET A 3 0.62 -15.11 3.52
CA MET A 3 1.62 -14.11 3.11
C MET A 3 1.04 -12.70 3.23
N LEU A 4 1.87 -11.77 3.69
CA LEU A 4 1.60 -10.34 3.72
C LEU A 4 2.54 -9.60 2.77
N LEU A 5 1.97 -8.99 1.74
CA LEU A 5 2.66 -8.03 0.88
C LEU A 5 2.36 -6.62 1.36
N SER A 6 3.36 -5.90 1.84
CA SER A 6 3.21 -4.49 2.27
C SER A 6 3.69 -3.57 1.16
N PHE A 7 2.77 -2.90 0.51
CA PHE A 7 3.06 -1.91 -0.53
C PHE A 7 3.46 -0.58 0.10
N SER A 8 4.47 0.06 -0.47
CA SER A 8 5.00 1.36 -0.05
C SER A 8 5.27 2.24 -1.26
N GLY A 9 5.26 3.55 -1.07
CA GLY A 9 5.59 4.53 -2.11
C GLY A 9 4.73 5.78 -2.02
N LEU A 10 5.20 6.86 -2.61
CA LEU A 10 4.50 8.15 -2.60
C LEU A 10 3.13 8.08 -3.32
N PRO A 11 2.19 8.99 -3.04
CA PRO A 11 0.97 9.12 -3.83
C PRO A 11 1.28 9.31 -5.33
N GLY A 12 0.49 8.70 -6.21
CA GLY A 12 0.66 8.82 -7.65
C GLY A 12 1.64 7.84 -8.31
N VAL A 13 2.39 7.02 -7.54
CA VAL A 13 3.30 6.01 -8.13
C VAL A 13 2.61 4.74 -8.64
N GLY A 14 1.29 4.60 -8.49
CA GLY A 14 0.54 3.46 -9.05
C GLY A 14 0.29 2.30 -8.11
N LYS A 15 0.57 2.44 -6.80
CA LYS A 15 0.38 1.37 -5.79
C LYS A 15 -0.98 0.70 -5.86
N SER A 16 -2.05 1.47 -5.69
CA SER A 16 -3.41 0.94 -5.55
C SER A 16 -3.90 0.26 -6.84
N THR A 17 -3.44 0.72 -8.00
CA THR A 17 -3.75 0.07 -9.28
C THR A 17 -3.12 -1.32 -9.36
N ILE A 18 -1.84 -1.43 -9.03
CA ILE A 18 -1.10 -2.71 -9.05
C ILE A 18 -1.60 -3.62 -7.93
N ALA A 19 -1.78 -3.10 -6.70
CA ALA A 19 -2.28 -3.88 -5.56
C ALA A 19 -3.65 -4.49 -5.84
N ARG A 20 -4.58 -3.70 -6.39
CA ARG A 20 -5.93 -4.16 -6.75
C ARG A 20 -5.88 -5.25 -7.81
N GLN A 21 -5.10 -5.06 -8.89
CA GLN A 21 -5.02 -6.06 -9.96
C GLN A 21 -4.36 -7.34 -9.46
N LEU A 22 -3.29 -7.25 -8.68
CA LEU A 22 -2.64 -8.38 -8.05
C LEU A 22 -3.60 -9.16 -7.13
N ALA A 23 -4.39 -8.43 -6.32
CA ALA A 23 -5.39 -9.04 -5.46
C ALA A 23 -6.47 -9.81 -6.26
N MET A 24 -6.92 -9.24 -7.38
CA MET A 24 -7.89 -9.91 -8.27
C MET A 24 -7.32 -11.19 -8.89
N GLU A 25 -6.02 -11.21 -9.24
CA GLU A 25 -5.37 -12.38 -9.84
C GLU A 25 -5.05 -13.47 -8.81
N THR A 26 -4.69 -13.08 -7.59
CA THR A 26 -4.22 -14.03 -6.55
C THR A 26 -5.29 -14.45 -5.55
N GLY A 27 -6.40 -13.71 -5.47
CA GLY A 27 -7.43 -13.89 -4.45
C GLY A 27 -7.02 -13.36 -3.06
N ALA A 28 -5.91 -12.62 -2.95
CA ALA A 28 -5.49 -12.00 -1.71
C ALA A 28 -6.46 -10.90 -1.26
N LEU A 29 -6.59 -10.71 0.05
CA LEU A 29 -7.35 -9.60 0.60
C LEU A 29 -6.58 -8.28 0.40
N TRP A 30 -7.13 -7.37 -0.38
CA TRP A 30 -6.60 -6.03 -0.56
C TRP A 30 -7.13 -5.08 0.52
N LEU A 31 -6.23 -4.50 1.31
CA LEU A 31 -6.53 -3.51 2.35
C LEU A 31 -5.94 -2.17 1.93
N TRP A 32 -6.81 -1.27 1.50
CA TRP A 32 -6.44 0.07 1.09
C TRP A 32 -6.64 1.06 2.26
N ALA A 33 -5.54 1.55 2.84
CA ALA A 33 -5.57 2.38 4.05
C ALA A 33 -6.33 3.69 3.83
N ASP A 34 -6.20 4.32 2.64
CA ASP A 34 -6.92 5.57 2.33
C ASP A 34 -8.44 5.37 2.39
N GLU A 35 -8.96 4.23 1.90
CA GLU A 35 -10.40 3.91 1.95
C GLU A 35 -10.88 3.71 3.38
N ILE A 36 -10.08 3.03 4.20
CA ILE A 36 -10.38 2.83 5.62
C ILE A 36 -10.43 4.18 6.34
N GLU A 37 -9.46 5.07 6.09
CA GLU A 37 -9.43 6.41 6.69
C GLU A 37 -10.64 7.25 6.29
N VAL A 38 -11.02 7.22 5.01
CA VAL A 38 -12.21 7.92 4.51
C VAL A 38 -13.47 7.40 5.20
N ALA A 39 -13.63 6.07 5.28
CA ALA A 39 -14.78 5.46 5.97
C ALA A 39 -14.82 5.81 7.46
N MET A 40 -13.69 5.84 8.14
CA MET A 40 -13.61 6.24 9.55
C MET A 40 -14.01 7.71 9.75
N ARG A 41 -13.57 8.63 8.88
CA ARG A 41 -13.94 10.06 8.93
C ARG A 41 -15.40 10.30 8.62
N ALA A 42 -15.98 9.50 7.72
CA ALA A 42 -17.39 9.58 7.36
C ALA A 42 -18.32 8.91 8.39
N SER A 43 -17.76 8.26 9.41
CA SER A 43 -18.55 7.57 10.43
C SER A 43 -19.27 8.57 11.35
N HIS A 44 -20.42 8.15 11.91
CA HIS A 44 -21.17 8.94 12.89
C HIS A 44 -20.46 9.11 14.27
N MET A 45 -19.28 8.55 14.42
CA MET A 45 -18.50 8.63 15.67
C MET A 45 -17.77 9.97 15.82
N GLU A 46 -17.88 10.88 14.84
CA GLU A 46 -17.24 12.22 14.86
C GLU A 46 -15.73 12.14 15.21
N ILE A 47 -15.02 11.21 14.60
CA ILE A 47 -13.59 11.03 14.81
C ILE A 47 -12.86 12.25 14.25
N GLY A 48 -12.25 13.04 15.12
CA GLY A 48 -11.54 14.27 14.73
C GLY A 48 -10.22 13.95 14.01
N ASP A 49 -9.14 13.73 14.75
CA ASP A 49 -7.84 13.38 14.18
C ASP A 49 -7.61 11.88 14.25
N LEU A 50 -7.40 11.25 13.11
CA LEU A 50 -7.13 9.81 13.03
C LEU A 50 -5.70 9.44 13.37
N VAL A 51 -4.77 10.41 13.25
CA VAL A 51 -3.32 10.17 13.38
C VAL A 51 -2.88 8.97 12.52
N ASP A 52 -2.62 7.83 13.13
CA ASP A 52 -2.28 6.55 12.47
C ASP A 52 -3.43 5.52 12.50
N GLY A 53 -4.64 5.96 12.85
CA GLY A 53 -5.81 5.06 13.04
C GLY A 53 -6.16 4.22 11.82
N GLY A 54 -5.99 4.77 10.61
CA GLY A 54 -6.19 4.02 9.37
C GLY A 54 -5.21 2.85 9.22
N TYR A 55 -3.94 3.09 9.56
CA TYR A 55 -2.92 2.03 9.58
C TYR A 55 -3.23 0.98 10.65
N ALA A 56 -3.54 1.42 11.87
CA ALA A 56 -3.86 0.52 12.98
C ALA A 56 -5.08 -0.37 12.66
N ALA A 57 -6.13 0.20 12.06
CA ALA A 57 -7.31 -0.56 11.64
C ALA A 57 -6.97 -1.57 10.54
N ALA A 58 -6.25 -1.15 9.48
CA ALA A 58 -5.81 -2.02 8.41
C ALA A 58 -4.94 -3.18 8.93
N GLN A 59 -3.99 -2.89 9.81
CA GLN A 59 -3.10 -3.87 10.43
C GLN A 59 -3.86 -4.87 11.31
N ALA A 60 -4.88 -4.42 12.07
CA ALA A 60 -5.70 -5.31 12.89
C ALA A 60 -6.52 -6.28 12.02
N VAL A 61 -7.11 -5.80 10.92
CA VAL A 61 -7.83 -6.63 9.95
C VAL A 61 -6.87 -7.60 9.26
N ALA A 62 -5.71 -7.11 8.79
CA ALA A 62 -4.67 -7.94 8.17
C ALA A 62 -4.25 -9.10 9.05
N LYS A 63 -3.94 -8.83 10.33
CA LYS A 63 -3.58 -9.87 11.30
C LYS A 63 -4.65 -10.95 11.37
N ARG A 64 -5.92 -10.56 11.46
CA ARG A 64 -7.02 -11.51 11.58
C ARG A 64 -7.20 -12.35 10.32
N ALA A 65 -7.06 -11.74 9.13
CA ALA A 65 -7.15 -12.43 7.86
C ALA A 65 -6.01 -13.45 7.68
N LEU A 66 -4.77 -13.05 7.98
CA LEU A 66 -3.61 -13.94 7.96
C LEU A 66 -3.80 -15.14 8.89
N MET A 67 -4.27 -14.93 10.11
CA MET A 67 -4.57 -16.03 11.06
C MET A 67 -5.67 -16.98 10.56
N GLN A 68 -6.50 -16.56 9.62
CA GLN A 68 -7.51 -17.38 8.96
C GLN A 68 -6.98 -18.07 7.70
N GLY A 69 -5.73 -17.82 7.33
CA GLY A 69 -5.08 -18.44 6.18
C GLY A 69 -5.17 -17.65 4.87
N TYR A 70 -5.72 -16.42 4.89
CA TYR A 70 -5.77 -15.56 3.71
C TYR A 70 -4.44 -14.84 3.50
N ASP A 71 -4.03 -14.72 2.24
CA ASP A 71 -2.97 -13.79 1.86
C ASP A 71 -3.51 -12.36 1.88
N VAL A 72 -2.66 -11.39 2.23
CA VAL A 72 -3.06 -9.99 2.39
C VAL A 72 -2.12 -9.06 1.65
N ILE A 73 -2.68 -8.06 0.98
CA ILE A 73 -1.95 -6.93 0.39
C ILE A 73 -2.33 -5.67 1.18
N GLY A 74 -1.37 -5.11 1.93
CA GLY A 74 -1.51 -3.83 2.61
C GLY A 74 -1.06 -2.69 1.69
N ASP A 75 -2.00 -1.86 1.25
CA ASP A 75 -1.75 -0.74 0.33
C ASP A 75 -1.74 0.58 1.10
N CYS A 76 -0.55 1.09 1.36
CA CYS A 76 -0.31 2.31 2.13
C CYS A 76 0.83 3.11 1.53
N VAL A 77 0.98 4.37 1.94
CA VAL A 77 2.17 5.17 1.60
C VAL A 77 3.41 4.66 2.30
N ASN A 78 3.29 4.24 3.56
CA ASN A 78 4.37 3.73 4.41
C ASN A 78 5.63 4.61 4.41
N PRO A 79 5.52 5.93 4.69
CA PRO A 79 6.62 6.86 4.47
C PRO A 79 7.73 6.74 5.51
N LEU A 80 7.41 6.22 6.69
CA LEU A 80 8.31 6.13 7.83
C LEU A 80 8.63 4.67 8.15
N ARG A 81 9.82 4.44 8.70
CA ARG A 81 10.22 3.10 9.15
C ARG A 81 9.20 2.51 10.14
N ILE A 82 8.72 3.29 11.09
CA ILE A 82 7.75 2.83 12.09
C ILE A 82 6.47 2.26 11.46
N THR A 83 5.98 2.84 10.35
CA THR A 83 4.79 2.34 9.65
C THR A 83 5.08 1.01 8.95
N ARG A 84 6.27 0.85 8.39
CA ARG A 84 6.72 -0.40 7.75
C ARG A 84 6.97 -1.51 8.78
N ASP A 85 7.61 -1.18 9.89
CA ASP A 85 7.84 -2.10 11.01
C ASP A 85 6.52 -2.61 11.60
N GLY A 86 5.47 -1.78 11.61
CA GLY A 86 4.12 -2.18 12.01
C GLY A 86 3.58 -3.35 11.18
N TRP A 87 3.73 -3.31 9.86
CA TRP A 87 3.34 -4.40 8.97
C TRP A 87 4.19 -5.66 9.17
N ALA A 88 5.51 -5.52 9.34
CA ALA A 88 6.38 -6.65 9.66
C ALA A 88 6.01 -7.31 11.00
N HIS A 89 5.59 -6.50 11.98
CA HIS A 89 5.11 -7.00 13.26
C HIS A 89 3.79 -7.78 13.13
N VAL A 90 2.87 -7.31 12.28
CA VAL A 90 1.62 -8.02 11.97
C VAL A 90 1.89 -9.41 11.40
N ALA A 91 2.76 -9.51 10.38
CA ALA A 91 3.12 -10.78 9.76
C ALA A 91 3.74 -11.75 10.77
N ARG A 92 4.70 -11.28 11.58
CA ARG A 92 5.37 -12.06 12.62
C ARG A 92 4.37 -12.63 13.64
N ASN A 93 3.43 -11.79 14.09
CA ASN A 93 2.41 -12.21 15.07
C ASN A 93 1.35 -13.16 14.49
N ALA A 94 1.20 -13.19 13.18
CA ALA A 94 0.30 -14.10 12.47
C ALA A 94 1.01 -15.34 11.91
N GLU A 95 2.32 -15.50 12.19
CA GLU A 95 3.16 -16.55 11.62
C GLU A 95 3.07 -16.61 10.08
N ALA A 96 3.06 -15.43 9.45
CA ALA A 96 2.94 -15.26 8.01
C ALA A 96 4.28 -14.85 7.36
N GLU A 97 4.46 -15.19 6.09
CA GLU A 97 5.55 -14.63 5.28
C GLU A 97 5.34 -13.13 5.10
N PHE A 98 6.43 -12.36 5.11
CA PHE A 98 6.40 -10.92 4.94
C PHE A 98 7.28 -10.47 3.79
N HIS A 99 6.71 -9.69 2.87
CA HIS A 99 7.44 -9.07 1.79
C HIS A 99 7.08 -7.60 1.67
N GLN A 100 8.11 -6.79 1.52
CA GLN A 100 7.96 -5.35 1.32
C GLN A 100 8.11 -5.03 -0.17
N ILE A 101 7.12 -4.34 -0.72
CA ILE A 101 7.07 -3.95 -2.12
C ILE A 101 7.08 -2.43 -2.21
N SER A 102 8.15 -1.88 -2.75
CA SER A 102 8.28 -0.44 -2.95
C SER A 102 8.04 -0.06 -4.39
N LEU A 103 7.11 0.87 -4.59
CA LEU A 103 6.84 1.43 -5.90
C LEU A 103 7.40 2.85 -5.96
N VAL A 104 8.15 3.10 -7.01
CA VAL A 104 8.73 4.41 -7.32
C VAL A 104 8.31 4.84 -8.73
N CYS A 105 8.40 6.12 -9.01
CA CYS A 105 8.34 6.68 -10.35
C CYS A 105 9.57 7.56 -10.52
N SER A 106 10.59 7.04 -11.22
CA SER A 106 11.89 7.70 -11.35
C SER A 106 11.87 8.95 -12.20
N ASP A 107 10.83 9.15 -13.02
CA ASP A 107 10.60 10.37 -13.79
C ASP A 107 9.71 11.33 -13.00
N ALA A 108 10.30 12.41 -12.49
CA ALA A 108 9.60 13.42 -11.70
C ALA A 108 8.49 14.14 -12.49
N THR A 109 8.65 14.31 -13.81
CA THR A 109 7.66 14.95 -14.69
C THR A 109 6.43 14.06 -14.83
N GLU A 110 6.65 12.78 -15.10
CA GLU A 110 5.58 11.81 -15.20
C GLU A 110 4.90 11.61 -13.84
N HIS A 111 5.65 11.54 -12.74
CA HIS A 111 5.09 11.44 -11.40
C HIS A 111 4.19 12.63 -11.06
N LYS A 112 4.67 13.85 -11.33
CA LYS A 112 3.87 15.07 -11.15
C LYS A 112 2.57 15.02 -11.95
N LYS A 113 2.65 14.67 -13.24
CA LYS A 113 1.48 14.52 -14.10
C LYS A 113 0.46 13.53 -13.53
N ARG A 114 0.92 12.37 -13.03
CA ARG A 114 0.05 11.35 -12.41
C ARG A 114 -0.61 11.85 -11.13
N VAL A 115 0.11 12.58 -10.29
CA VAL A 115 -0.45 13.18 -9.07
C VAL A 115 -1.55 14.19 -9.42
N GLU A 116 -1.28 15.11 -10.35
CA GLU A 116 -2.20 16.19 -10.74
C GLU A 116 -3.41 15.73 -11.55
N SER A 117 -3.28 14.62 -12.30
CA SER A 117 -4.38 14.06 -13.09
C SER A 117 -5.17 12.96 -12.37
N ARG A 118 -4.79 12.62 -11.13
CA ARG A 118 -5.40 11.52 -10.39
C ARG A 118 -6.87 11.80 -10.07
N VAL A 119 -7.73 10.92 -10.56
CA VAL A 119 -9.14 10.86 -10.16
C VAL A 119 -9.31 9.65 -9.24
N VAL A 120 -9.78 9.89 -8.03
CA VAL A 120 -10.11 8.83 -7.08
C VAL A 120 -11.59 8.93 -6.75
N SER A 121 -12.32 7.84 -6.95
CA SER A 121 -13.74 7.75 -6.66
C SER A 121 -13.99 7.35 -5.20
N LEU A 122 -13.43 8.12 -4.27
CA LEU A 122 -13.71 8.01 -2.84
C LEU A 122 -14.37 9.31 -2.38
N ASP A 123 -15.63 9.23 -2.01
CA ASP A 123 -16.37 10.40 -1.52
C ASP A 123 -15.71 10.96 -0.25
N GLY A 124 -15.42 12.26 -0.26
CA GLY A 124 -14.76 12.93 0.84
C GLY A 124 -13.23 12.79 0.87
N TRP A 125 -12.62 12.05 -0.07
CA TRP A 125 -11.16 11.98 -0.17
C TRP A 125 -10.62 13.17 -0.98
N GLN A 126 -9.56 13.80 -0.45
CA GLN A 126 -8.85 14.88 -1.14
C GLN A 126 -7.49 14.37 -1.62
N ALA A 127 -7.26 14.47 -2.91
CA ALA A 127 -5.97 14.14 -3.49
C ALA A 127 -4.90 15.11 -2.99
N PRO A 128 -3.75 14.62 -2.54
CA PRO A 128 -2.64 15.51 -2.21
C PRO A 128 -2.15 16.23 -3.47
N THR A 129 -1.75 17.49 -3.31
CA THR A 129 -1.11 18.26 -4.36
C THR A 129 0.31 17.75 -4.63
N TRP A 130 0.87 18.10 -5.80
CA TRP A 130 2.28 17.78 -6.09
C TRP A 130 3.25 18.36 -5.04
N ILE A 131 2.97 19.56 -4.54
CA ILE A 131 3.80 20.20 -3.51
C ILE A 131 3.82 19.34 -2.25
N GLU A 132 2.68 18.90 -1.76
CA GLU A 132 2.56 18.04 -0.58
C GLU A 132 3.23 16.69 -0.77
N VAL A 133 3.10 16.09 -1.96
CA VAL A 133 3.77 14.82 -2.29
C VAL A 133 5.29 14.99 -2.29
N ASN A 134 5.79 16.05 -2.93
CA ASN A 134 7.23 16.30 -3.07
C ASN A 134 7.91 16.72 -1.76
N GLN A 135 7.16 17.32 -0.83
CA GLN A 135 7.66 17.74 0.48
C GLN A 135 7.46 16.66 1.56
N ARG A 136 6.77 15.57 1.23
CA ARG A 136 6.52 14.51 2.22
C ARG A 136 7.83 13.87 2.65
N ASN A 137 8.05 13.83 3.96
CA ASN A 137 9.15 13.05 4.51
C ASN A 137 8.94 11.58 4.18
N PHE A 138 9.88 11.01 3.44
CA PHE A 138 9.88 9.61 3.07
C PHE A 138 11.26 9.03 3.40
N GLU A 139 11.32 8.23 4.46
CA GLU A 139 12.56 7.61 4.89
C GLU A 139 13.03 6.56 3.88
N PRO A 140 14.32 6.53 3.53
CA PRO A 140 14.87 5.51 2.64
C PRO A 140 14.55 4.09 3.12
N PHE A 141 14.46 3.18 2.18
CA PHE A 141 14.37 1.76 2.50
C PHE A 141 15.78 1.23 2.80
N GLU A 142 15.91 0.46 3.85
CA GLU A 142 17.21 -0.09 4.30
C GLU A 142 17.28 -1.62 4.19
N ASN A 143 16.23 -2.27 3.65
CA ASN A 143 16.16 -3.72 3.58
C ASN A 143 16.64 -4.26 2.22
N GLU A 144 17.65 -5.12 2.25
CA GLU A 144 18.19 -5.80 1.06
C GLU A 144 17.19 -6.78 0.40
N ASN A 145 16.12 -7.17 1.10
CA ASN A 145 15.08 -8.09 0.62
C ASN A 145 13.83 -7.37 0.08
N GLU A 146 13.92 -6.07 -0.19
CA GLU A 146 12.81 -5.29 -0.72
C GLU A 146 12.72 -5.46 -2.23
N VAL A 147 11.49 -5.64 -2.73
CA VAL A 147 11.21 -5.59 -4.17
C VAL A 147 10.90 -4.15 -4.55
N ILE A 148 11.75 -3.55 -5.37
CA ILE A 148 11.55 -2.17 -5.86
C ILE A 148 11.08 -2.23 -7.31
N LEU A 149 9.92 -1.64 -7.59
CA LEU A 149 9.34 -1.54 -8.93
C LEU A 149 9.26 -0.08 -9.38
N ASP A 150 9.90 0.24 -10.49
CA ASP A 150 9.83 1.56 -11.11
C ASP A 150 8.70 1.60 -12.14
N THR A 151 7.60 2.23 -11.76
CA THR A 151 6.39 2.29 -12.57
C THR A 151 6.46 3.27 -13.75
N CYS A 152 7.56 4.01 -13.90
CA CYS A 152 7.85 4.73 -15.13
C CYS A 152 8.45 3.82 -16.20
N LYS A 153 9.02 2.68 -15.80
CA LYS A 153 9.67 1.70 -16.69
C LYS A 153 8.83 0.45 -16.92
N LEU A 154 7.88 0.19 -16.02
CA LEU A 154 7.00 -0.97 -16.06
C LEU A 154 5.55 -0.52 -16.26
N SER A 155 4.84 -1.19 -17.13
CA SER A 155 3.38 -1.13 -17.16
C SER A 155 2.78 -1.82 -15.93
N VAL A 156 1.50 -1.59 -15.69
CA VAL A 156 0.77 -2.26 -14.60
C VAL A 156 0.82 -3.78 -14.76
N ASP A 157 0.56 -4.27 -15.98
CA ASP A 157 0.54 -5.72 -16.27
C ASP A 157 1.91 -6.36 -16.07
N GLU A 158 3.00 -5.69 -16.46
CA GLU A 158 4.36 -6.17 -16.22
C GLU A 158 4.68 -6.22 -14.73
N ALA A 159 4.33 -5.18 -13.97
CA ALA A 159 4.53 -5.15 -12.53
C ALA A 159 3.75 -6.25 -11.81
N VAL A 160 2.47 -6.44 -12.18
CA VAL A 160 1.63 -7.51 -11.64
C VAL A 160 2.19 -8.88 -12.01
N SER A 161 2.62 -9.09 -13.28
CA SER A 161 3.23 -10.34 -13.72
C SER A 161 4.50 -10.69 -12.93
N ILE A 162 5.35 -9.69 -12.64
CA ILE A 162 6.55 -9.90 -11.80
C ILE A 162 6.14 -10.37 -10.40
N LEU A 163 5.20 -9.66 -9.77
CA LEU A 163 4.74 -9.98 -8.42
C LEU A 163 3.99 -11.31 -8.36
N SER A 164 3.12 -11.61 -9.33
CA SER A 164 2.41 -12.89 -9.39
C SER A 164 3.36 -14.08 -9.57
N LYS A 165 4.42 -13.94 -10.38
CA LYS A 165 5.44 -14.99 -10.54
C LYS A 165 6.26 -15.21 -9.27
N GLN A 166 6.53 -14.14 -8.54
CA GLN A 166 7.35 -14.21 -7.33
C GLN A 166 6.56 -14.65 -6.11
N PHE A 167 5.30 -14.24 -6.00
CA PHE A 167 4.47 -14.39 -4.80
C PHE A 167 3.13 -15.07 -5.06
N GLY A 168 2.72 -15.27 -6.30
CA GLY A 168 1.49 -15.98 -6.62
C GLY A 168 1.61 -17.45 -6.24
N ARG A 169 0.61 -17.96 -5.53
CA ARG A 169 0.47 -19.39 -5.30
C ARG A 169 -0.28 -19.98 -6.50
N VAL A 170 0.36 -20.90 -7.20
CA VAL A 170 -0.28 -21.72 -8.24
C VAL A 170 -1.20 -22.73 -7.59
#